data_08cde59815cc69414630357040b1317d
#
_entry.id   08cde59815cc69414630357040b1317d
#
_cell.length_a   1.000
_cell.length_b   1.000
_cell.length_c   1.000
_cell.angle_alpha   90.00
_cell.angle_beta   90.00
_cell.angle_gamma   90.00
#
_symmetry.space_group_name_H-M   'P 1'
#
loop_
_entity.id
_entity.type
_entity.pdbx_description
1 polymer ?
#
loop_
_entity_poly.entity_id
_entity_poly.type
_entity_poly.pdbx_seq_one_letter_code
_entity_poly.pdbx_strand_id
1 'polypeptide(L)'
;NKVEGLDALVETFTGGRERRVVHPSYQAWSYAEMIRDYNEYAQIAGVNLWPCAYLHNYMRVQDDPLDDPIYKDYLDEAPAFAKGDVRKLCEFIKRVVETGDDSEILYEIDNGRIKPSKSLQDAIVGMLESSPEFNLIDDQKVVFERIMELSRQCERDGKKCVLIATGGPGTGKTVIAMNLLARLTQEGVFVQYCSKNSAPRTVYAKKLKGHRTKSSIDNMFKGSGAYVEAPRNAVGVVLADEAHRLNEKSGLYGNQGINQIHEIIHAARLSVFFIDECQRVTVKDIGSVGEIKRWAAVNGAEVYEEELTSQFRCNGSDGYLAWLDDVLEIRETANYDIQGIDYDFEVLDSPDEMRQKVIERNQGSNKSRILAGYCWNW
;
A
#
# COMPACT_ATOMS: atom_id res chain seq x y z
N ASN A 1 -12.89 21.97 -2.41
CA ASN A 1 -11.83 22.75 -3.08
C ASN A 1 -10.89 21.82 -3.83
N LYS A 2 -10.32 22.27 -4.94
CA LYS A 2 -9.22 21.55 -5.62
C LYS A 2 -7.94 21.63 -4.79
N VAL A 3 -7.09 20.63 -4.92
CA VAL A 3 -5.72 20.66 -4.39
C VAL A 3 -4.78 21.03 -5.54
N GLU A 4 -4.03 22.09 -5.40
CA GLU A 4 -3.20 22.62 -6.47
C GLU A 4 -2.10 21.62 -6.87
N GLY A 5 -2.02 21.30 -8.16
CA GLY A 5 -1.02 20.38 -8.72
C GLY A 5 -1.27 18.90 -8.47
N LEU A 6 -2.41 18.50 -7.89
CA LEU A 6 -2.78 17.09 -7.64
C LEU A 6 -4.04 16.72 -8.44
N ASP A 7 -3.89 15.79 -9.36
CA ASP A 7 -4.92 15.38 -10.33
C ASP A 7 -5.95 14.36 -9.80
N ALA A 8 -5.77 13.88 -8.57
CA ALA A 8 -6.62 12.85 -7.97
C ALA A 8 -7.20 13.21 -6.60
N LEU A 9 -6.83 14.36 -6.02
CA LEU A 9 -7.24 14.75 -4.68
C LEU A 9 -8.09 16.02 -4.67
N VAL A 10 -9.03 16.06 -3.72
CA VAL A 10 -9.84 17.23 -3.40
C VAL A 10 -9.78 17.52 -1.90
N GLU A 11 -9.95 18.78 -1.52
CA GLU A 11 -10.16 19.19 -0.13
C GLU A 11 -11.65 19.33 0.15
N THR A 12 -12.13 18.67 1.18
CA THR A 12 -13.52 18.72 1.61
C THR A 12 -13.62 18.82 3.12
N PHE A 13 -14.74 19.37 3.58
CA PHE A 13 -15.06 19.43 5.00
C PHE A 13 -15.88 18.20 5.39
N THR A 14 -15.29 17.27 6.12
CA THR A 14 -15.97 16.05 6.57
C THR A 14 -15.49 15.68 7.97
N GLY A 15 -16.38 15.10 8.78
CA GLY A 15 -16.07 14.74 10.16
C GLY A 15 -15.68 15.94 11.03
N GLY A 16 -16.19 17.15 10.73
CA GLY A 16 -15.94 18.37 11.50
C GLY A 16 -14.58 19.06 11.22
N ARG A 17 -13.83 18.63 10.20
CA ARG A 17 -12.55 19.24 9.80
C ARG A 17 -12.33 19.19 8.29
N GLU A 18 -11.45 20.03 7.80
CA GLU A 18 -10.96 19.92 6.43
C GLU A 18 -10.06 18.69 6.29
N ARG A 19 -10.29 17.94 5.20
CA ARG A 19 -9.50 16.76 4.86
C ARG A 19 -9.24 16.71 3.37
N ARG A 20 -8.10 16.19 3.00
CA ARG A 20 -7.81 15.75 1.64
C ARG A 20 -8.36 14.35 1.45
N VAL A 21 -9.11 14.16 0.40
CA VAL A 21 -9.69 12.87 0.01
C VAL A 21 -9.52 12.70 -1.49
N VAL A 22 -9.65 11.48 -1.99
CA VAL A 22 -9.61 11.24 -3.42
C VAL A 22 -10.80 11.89 -4.12
N HIS A 23 -10.58 12.36 -5.35
CA HIS A 23 -11.65 12.88 -6.21
C HIS A 23 -12.68 11.76 -6.48
N PRO A 24 -14.01 12.05 -6.47
CA PRO A 24 -15.03 11.01 -6.65
C PRO A 24 -14.89 10.19 -7.92
N SER A 25 -14.51 10.83 -9.04
CA SER A 25 -14.25 10.12 -10.31
C SER A 25 -13.01 9.23 -10.22
N TYR A 26 -11.92 9.71 -9.59
CA TYR A 26 -10.75 8.87 -9.32
C TYR A 26 -11.12 7.65 -8.46
N GLN A 27 -11.90 7.85 -7.41
CA GLN A 27 -12.34 6.77 -6.53
C GLN A 27 -13.13 5.71 -7.30
N ALA A 28 -14.14 6.12 -8.07
CA ALA A 28 -14.95 5.20 -8.87
C ALA A 28 -14.11 4.46 -9.92
N TRP A 29 -13.22 5.17 -10.61
CA TRP A 29 -12.30 4.59 -11.59
C TRP A 29 -11.33 3.59 -10.92
N SER A 30 -10.72 3.97 -9.80
CA SER A 30 -9.75 3.11 -9.10
C SER A 30 -10.38 1.83 -8.57
N TYR A 31 -11.64 1.86 -8.16
CA TYR A 31 -12.39 0.66 -7.75
C TYR A 31 -12.70 -0.26 -8.94
N ALA A 32 -13.04 0.30 -10.10
CA ALA A 32 -13.21 -0.51 -11.30
C ALA A 32 -11.89 -1.18 -11.72
N GLU A 33 -10.78 -0.46 -11.68
CA GLU A 33 -9.46 -1.04 -11.95
C GLU A 33 -9.08 -2.11 -10.91
N MET A 34 -9.42 -1.90 -9.63
CA MET A 34 -9.21 -2.91 -8.60
C MET A 34 -9.98 -4.21 -8.92
N ILE A 35 -11.24 -4.11 -9.35
CA ILE A 35 -12.03 -5.29 -9.76
C ILE A 35 -11.36 -5.98 -10.95
N ARG A 36 -10.94 -5.23 -11.97
CA ARG A 36 -10.24 -5.79 -13.16
C ARG A 36 -8.93 -6.50 -12.76
N ASP A 37 -8.15 -5.92 -11.85
CA ASP A 37 -6.83 -6.41 -11.50
C ASP A 37 -6.84 -7.53 -10.47
N TYR A 38 -7.87 -7.61 -9.61
CA TYR A 38 -7.86 -8.50 -8.46
C TYR A 38 -9.01 -9.52 -8.45
N ASN A 39 -10.07 -9.34 -9.22
CA ASN A 39 -11.20 -10.30 -9.24
C ASN A 39 -10.99 -11.35 -10.32
N GLU A 40 -10.87 -12.62 -9.94
CA GLU A 40 -10.60 -13.73 -10.87
C GLU A 40 -11.74 -13.89 -11.90
N TYR A 41 -13.00 -13.74 -11.49
CA TYR A 41 -14.13 -13.83 -12.38
C TYR A 41 -14.14 -12.71 -13.43
N ALA A 42 -13.92 -11.46 -12.98
CA ALA A 42 -13.86 -10.32 -13.88
C ALA A 42 -12.73 -10.45 -14.92
N GLN A 43 -11.58 -11.02 -14.54
CA GLN A 43 -10.45 -11.28 -15.44
C GLN A 43 -10.78 -12.34 -16.49
N ILE A 44 -11.46 -13.43 -16.09
CA ILE A 44 -11.76 -14.57 -16.98
C ILE A 44 -12.96 -14.26 -17.89
N ALA A 45 -14.02 -13.69 -17.33
CA ALA A 45 -15.26 -13.41 -18.06
C ALA A 45 -15.20 -12.14 -18.91
N GLY A 46 -14.17 -11.31 -18.76
CA GLY A 46 -14.02 -10.05 -19.50
C GLY A 46 -15.16 -9.07 -19.23
N VAL A 47 -15.55 -8.94 -17.96
CA VAL A 47 -16.67 -8.08 -17.54
C VAL A 47 -16.39 -6.62 -17.88
N ASN A 48 -17.32 -5.97 -18.58
CA ASN A 48 -17.27 -4.54 -18.82
C ASN A 48 -17.70 -3.77 -17.57
N LEU A 49 -16.80 -2.92 -17.05
CA LEU A 49 -17.06 -2.07 -15.88
C LEU A 49 -17.21 -0.63 -16.34
N TRP A 50 -18.29 0.03 -15.90
CA TRP A 50 -18.62 1.41 -16.23
C TRP A 50 -18.70 2.22 -14.93
N PRO A 51 -17.55 2.69 -14.39
CA PRO A 51 -17.54 3.42 -13.14
C PRO A 51 -18.24 4.77 -13.27
N CYS A 52 -18.91 5.18 -12.21
CA CYS A 52 -19.41 6.55 -12.06
C CYS A 52 -19.55 6.88 -10.56
N ALA A 53 -19.55 8.17 -10.23
CA ALA A 53 -19.78 8.65 -8.88
C ALA A 53 -21.11 9.41 -8.80
N TYR A 54 -21.91 9.15 -7.74
CA TYR A 54 -23.13 9.91 -7.47
C TYR A 54 -23.10 10.57 -6.09
N LEU A 55 -22.89 11.88 -6.08
CA LEU A 55 -22.84 12.71 -4.89
C LEU A 55 -24.25 13.27 -4.58
N HIS A 56 -25.12 12.45 -4.05
CA HIS A 56 -26.55 12.73 -3.88
C HIS A 56 -26.83 13.96 -3.00
N ASN A 57 -25.93 14.34 -2.09
CA ASN A 57 -26.07 15.50 -1.21
C ASN A 57 -25.28 16.74 -1.68
N TYR A 58 -24.45 16.62 -2.71
CA TYR A 58 -23.64 17.69 -3.23
C TYR A 58 -24.37 18.46 -4.33
N MET A 59 -24.45 19.78 -4.20
CA MET A 59 -25.01 20.66 -5.24
C MET A 59 -23.86 21.32 -5.99
N ARG A 60 -23.85 21.16 -7.30
CA ARG A 60 -22.87 21.87 -8.16
C ARG A 60 -23.08 23.38 -8.08
N VAL A 61 -21.98 24.09 -8.11
CA VAL A 61 -21.92 25.55 -8.22
C VAL A 61 -21.39 25.94 -9.60
N GLN A 62 -21.46 27.22 -9.94
CA GLN A 62 -20.81 27.73 -11.16
C GLN A 62 -19.28 27.62 -10.96
N ASP A 63 -18.57 27.17 -12.00
CA ASP A 63 -17.12 26.88 -11.95
C ASP A 63 -16.76 25.92 -10.81
N ASP A 64 -17.48 24.81 -10.74
CA ASP A 64 -17.36 23.83 -9.67
C ASP A 64 -15.95 23.23 -9.61
N PRO A 65 -15.31 23.19 -8.40
CA PRO A 65 -13.98 22.62 -8.24
C PRO A 65 -13.86 21.16 -8.66
N LEU A 66 -14.95 20.37 -8.65
CA LEU A 66 -14.93 18.98 -9.09
C LEU A 66 -14.85 18.83 -10.62
N ASP A 67 -15.17 19.89 -11.37
CA ASP A 67 -15.10 19.90 -12.83
C ASP A 67 -13.83 20.59 -13.36
N ASP A 68 -12.84 20.86 -12.47
CA ASP A 68 -11.58 21.49 -12.87
C ASP A 68 -10.86 20.61 -13.90
N PRO A 69 -10.29 21.20 -14.97
CA PRO A 69 -9.59 20.45 -16.02
C PRO A 69 -8.48 19.51 -15.53
N ILE A 70 -7.94 19.71 -14.34
CA ILE A 70 -6.93 18.83 -13.74
C ILE A 70 -7.46 17.40 -13.52
N TYR A 71 -8.78 17.24 -13.32
CA TYR A 71 -9.44 15.92 -13.11
C TYR A 71 -10.01 15.31 -14.38
N LYS A 72 -9.76 15.94 -15.55
CA LYS A 72 -10.42 15.58 -16.82
C LYS A 72 -10.26 14.09 -17.15
N ASP A 73 -9.08 13.53 -17.00
CA ASP A 73 -8.80 12.14 -17.37
C ASP A 73 -9.69 11.17 -16.57
N TYR A 74 -9.89 11.42 -15.28
CA TYR A 74 -10.77 10.59 -14.44
C TYR A 74 -12.25 10.89 -14.66
N LEU A 75 -12.62 12.15 -14.98
CA LEU A 75 -14.00 12.50 -15.31
C LEU A 75 -14.46 11.85 -16.61
N ASP A 76 -13.57 11.72 -17.59
CA ASP A 76 -13.84 11.08 -18.87
C ASP A 76 -14.08 9.55 -18.70
N GLU A 77 -13.33 8.90 -17.81
CA GLU A 77 -13.44 7.47 -17.49
C GLU A 77 -14.58 7.13 -16.52
N ALA A 78 -14.80 7.98 -15.53
CA ALA A 78 -15.78 7.80 -14.45
C ALA A 78 -16.53 9.10 -14.17
N PRO A 79 -17.61 9.40 -14.90
CA PRO A 79 -18.34 10.66 -14.74
C PRO A 79 -18.92 10.83 -13.34
N ALA A 80 -18.84 12.05 -12.79
CA ALA A 80 -19.42 12.41 -11.52
C ALA A 80 -20.79 13.09 -11.71
N PHE A 81 -21.79 12.60 -11.01
CA PHE A 81 -23.13 13.16 -10.95
C PHE A 81 -23.39 13.75 -9.57
N ALA A 82 -24.09 14.88 -9.51
CA ALA A 82 -24.42 15.59 -8.28
C ALA A 82 -25.94 15.61 -8.02
N LYS A 83 -26.35 16.20 -6.90
CA LYS A 83 -27.76 16.43 -6.58
C LYS A 83 -28.41 17.23 -7.70
N GLY A 84 -29.48 16.68 -8.29
CA GLY A 84 -30.16 17.27 -9.45
C GLY A 84 -29.80 16.61 -10.78
N ASP A 85 -28.72 15.85 -10.86
CA ASP A 85 -28.28 15.15 -12.09
C ASP A 85 -28.92 13.74 -12.27
N VAL A 86 -29.97 13.42 -11.50
CA VAL A 86 -30.63 12.08 -11.56
C VAL A 86 -30.99 11.69 -12.99
N ARG A 87 -31.47 12.62 -13.80
CA ARG A 87 -31.81 12.34 -15.19
C ARG A 87 -30.58 11.95 -16.00
N LYS A 88 -29.46 12.67 -15.87
CA LYS A 88 -28.21 12.38 -16.55
C LYS A 88 -27.64 11.02 -16.10
N LEU A 89 -27.71 10.72 -14.79
CA LEU A 89 -27.32 9.41 -14.27
C LEU A 89 -28.18 8.28 -14.85
N CYS A 90 -29.50 8.46 -14.93
CA CYS A 90 -30.38 7.47 -15.57
C CYS A 90 -30.08 7.28 -17.07
N GLU A 91 -29.76 8.36 -17.78
CA GLU A 91 -29.34 8.30 -19.19
C GLU A 91 -28.00 7.57 -19.34
N PHE A 92 -27.04 7.81 -18.44
CA PHE A 92 -25.77 7.08 -18.38
C PHE A 92 -26.00 5.59 -18.17
N ILE A 93 -26.76 5.19 -17.16
CA ILE A 93 -27.05 3.78 -16.84
C ILE A 93 -27.75 3.11 -18.04
N LYS A 94 -28.76 3.73 -18.64
CA LYS A 94 -29.49 3.17 -19.79
C LYS A 94 -28.62 3.00 -21.03
N ARG A 95 -27.57 3.79 -21.19
CA ARG A 95 -26.61 3.67 -22.30
C ARG A 95 -25.72 2.45 -22.17
N VAL A 96 -25.38 2.05 -20.93
CA VAL A 96 -24.40 1.00 -20.65
C VAL A 96 -25.07 -0.32 -20.23
N VAL A 97 -26.30 -0.28 -19.73
CA VAL A 97 -27.09 -1.44 -19.32
C VAL A 97 -28.32 -1.54 -20.22
N GLU A 98 -28.27 -2.43 -21.19
CA GLU A 98 -29.37 -2.63 -22.18
C GLU A 98 -30.37 -3.72 -21.74
N THR A 99 -29.88 -4.75 -21.07
CA THR A 99 -30.66 -5.91 -20.61
C THR A 99 -30.40 -6.20 -19.15
N GLY A 100 -31.30 -6.96 -18.51
CA GLY A 100 -31.08 -7.49 -17.15
C GLY A 100 -29.95 -8.52 -17.13
N ASP A 101 -29.42 -8.76 -15.95
CA ASP A 101 -28.39 -9.77 -15.70
C ASP A 101 -29.04 -11.14 -15.48
N ASP A 102 -28.91 -12.03 -16.47
CA ASP A 102 -29.37 -13.42 -16.39
C ASP A 102 -28.26 -14.39 -15.97
N SER A 103 -27.03 -13.87 -15.74
CA SER A 103 -25.82 -14.67 -15.49
C SER A 103 -25.28 -14.52 -14.07
N GLU A 104 -26.00 -13.84 -13.20
CA GLU A 104 -25.59 -13.58 -11.81
C GLU A 104 -24.21 -12.90 -11.69
N ILE A 105 -23.85 -12.03 -12.66
CA ILE A 105 -22.52 -11.40 -12.76
C ILE A 105 -22.14 -10.68 -11.45
N LEU A 106 -23.07 -9.97 -10.84
CA LEU A 106 -22.82 -9.27 -9.58
C LEU A 106 -22.48 -10.25 -8.45
N TYR A 107 -23.22 -11.38 -8.38
CA TYR A 107 -22.96 -12.44 -7.41
C TYR A 107 -21.59 -13.09 -7.65
N GLU A 108 -21.24 -13.36 -8.89
CA GLU A 108 -19.94 -13.94 -9.27
C GLU A 108 -18.77 -12.99 -8.99
N ILE A 109 -18.96 -11.68 -9.15
CA ILE A 109 -17.95 -10.68 -8.78
C ILE A 109 -17.81 -10.61 -7.26
N ASP A 110 -18.92 -10.55 -6.51
CA ASP A 110 -18.93 -10.39 -5.06
C ASP A 110 -18.33 -11.62 -4.35
N ASN A 111 -18.62 -12.81 -4.86
CA ASN A 111 -18.08 -14.08 -4.35
C ASN A 111 -16.80 -14.54 -5.09
N GLY A 112 -16.34 -13.77 -6.07
CA GLY A 112 -15.15 -14.06 -6.85
C GLY A 112 -13.88 -14.05 -6.03
N ARG A 113 -12.96 -14.98 -6.33
CA ARG A 113 -11.67 -15.03 -5.63
C ARG A 113 -10.85 -13.79 -5.93
N ILE A 114 -10.24 -13.22 -4.89
CA ILE A 114 -9.23 -12.16 -5.04
C ILE A 114 -7.94 -12.81 -5.53
N LYS A 115 -7.58 -12.52 -6.77
CA LYS A 115 -6.37 -13.03 -7.42
C LYS A 115 -5.72 -11.91 -8.22
N PRO A 116 -4.59 -11.36 -7.74
CA PRO A 116 -3.88 -10.33 -8.49
C PRO A 116 -3.55 -10.80 -9.91
N SER A 117 -3.83 -9.98 -10.90
CA SER A 117 -3.49 -10.23 -12.32
C SER A 117 -1.98 -10.34 -12.51
N LYS A 118 -1.23 -9.55 -11.75
CA LYS A 118 0.25 -9.56 -11.70
C LYS A 118 0.74 -9.55 -10.27
N SER A 119 1.88 -10.17 -10.01
CA SER A 119 2.56 -9.98 -8.73
C SER A 119 3.30 -8.63 -8.69
N LEU A 120 3.39 -7.99 -7.52
CA LEU A 120 4.16 -6.76 -7.35
C LEU A 120 5.61 -6.91 -7.84
N GLN A 121 6.20 -8.10 -7.67
CA GLN A 121 7.55 -8.38 -8.13
C GLN A 121 7.68 -8.42 -9.66
N ASP A 122 6.63 -8.84 -10.36
CA ASP A 122 6.62 -8.86 -11.83
C ASP A 122 6.34 -7.46 -12.40
N ALA A 123 5.54 -6.67 -11.70
CA ALA A 123 5.17 -5.32 -12.11
C ALA A 123 6.30 -4.27 -11.96
N ILE A 124 7.28 -4.52 -11.07
CA ILE A 124 8.30 -3.50 -10.73
C ILE A 124 9.11 -3.00 -11.94
N VAL A 125 9.32 -3.83 -12.93
CA VAL A 125 10.03 -3.44 -14.18
C VAL A 125 9.21 -2.39 -14.91
N GLY A 126 7.92 -2.69 -15.19
CA GLY A 126 7.00 -1.77 -15.85
C GLY A 126 6.83 -0.46 -15.10
N MET A 127 6.67 -0.54 -13.77
CA MET A 127 6.56 0.66 -12.92
C MET A 127 7.77 1.60 -13.06
N LEU A 128 8.98 1.06 -13.11
CA LEU A 128 10.21 1.84 -13.30
C LEU A 128 10.42 2.32 -14.75
N GLU A 129 9.71 1.74 -15.69
CA GLU A 129 9.71 2.10 -17.13
C GLU A 129 8.50 2.96 -17.53
N SER A 130 7.78 3.53 -16.55
CA SER A 130 6.66 4.48 -16.73
C SER A 130 5.29 3.85 -17.04
N SER A 131 5.13 2.54 -16.82
CA SER A 131 3.81 1.90 -16.89
C SER A 131 3.17 1.88 -15.49
N PRO A 132 2.00 2.47 -15.27
CA PRO A 132 1.27 2.30 -14.02
C PRO A 132 0.80 0.83 -13.93
N GLU A 133 1.35 0.07 -12.99
CA GLU A 133 1.06 -1.36 -12.85
C GLU A 133 0.10 -1.66 -11.70
N PHE A 134 0.01 -0.74 -10.71
CA PHE A 134 -0.92 -0.83 -9.59
C PHE A 134 -1.53 0.53 -9.31
N ASN A 135 -2.84 0.59 -9.41
CA ASN A 135 -3.59 1.78 -9.03
C ASN A 135 -3.70 1.86 -7.52
N LEU A 136 -3.37 3.02 -6.98
CA LEU A 136 -3.50 3.30 -5.55
C LEU A 136 -4.94 3.75 -5.29
N ILE A 137 -5.55 3.21 -4.26
CA ILE A 137 -6.94 3.55 -3.91
C ILE A 137 -7.01 4.27 -2.57
N ASP A 138 -8.01 5.13 -2.43
CA ASP A 138 -8.35 5.85 -1.20
C ASP A 138 -7.11 6.37 -0.43
N ASP A 139 -6.94 5.93 0.82
CA ASP A 139 -5.84 6.35 1.71
C ASP A 139 -4.46 6.10 1.09
N GLN A 140 -4.29 5.05 0.29
CA GLN A 140 -3.01 4.78 -0.40
C GLN A 140 -2.62 5.92 -1.33
N LYS A 141 -3.59 6.45 -2.11
CA LYS A 141 -3.35 7.58 -3.01
C LYS A 141 -3.08 8.85 -2.23
N VAL A 142 -3.80 9.10 -1.14
CA VAL A 142 -3.58 10.27 -0.27
C VAL A 142 -2.16 10.24 0.32
N VAL A 143 -1.75 9.10 0.89
CA VAL A 143 -0.41 8.92 1.47
C VAL A 143 0.68 9.07 0.40
N PHE A 144 0.49 8.50 -0.78
CA PHE A 144 1.41 8.62 -1.91
C PHE A 144 1.63 10.09 -2.29
N GLU A 145 0.54 10.84 -2.53
CA GLU A 145 0.63 12.26 -2.93
C GLU A 145 1.24 13.13 -1.82
N ARG A 146 0.92 12.83 -0.55
CA ARG A 146 1.52 13.51 0.59
C ARG A 146 3.04 13.34 0.63
N ILE A 147 3.53 12.13 0.36
CA ILE A 147 4.97 11.85 0.31
C ILE A 147 5.63 12.55 -0.87
N MET A 148 4.99 12.56 -2.05
CA MET A 148 5.48 13.29 -3.22
C MET A 148 5.58 14.80 -2.96
N GLU A 149 4.56 15.39 -2.32
CA GLU A 149 4.55 16.79 -1.91
C GLU A 149 5.70 17.10 -0.93
N LEU A 150 5.85 16.29 0.12
CA LEU A 150 6.92 16.45 1.11
C LEU A 150 8.31 16.29 0.50
N SER A 151 8.49 15.38 -0.45
CA SER A 151 9.77 15.23 -1.17
C SER A 151 10.16 16.52 -1.87
N ARG A 152 9.24 17.13 -2.63
CA ARG A 152 9.46 18.40 -3.32
C ARG A 152 9.68 19.56 -2.34
N GLN A 153 8.93 19.57 -1.23
CA GLN A 153 9.08 20.59 -0.18
C GLN A 153 10.43 20.49 0.52
N CYS A 154 10.85 19.28 0.93
CA CYS A 154 12.13 19.07 1.60
C CYS A 154 13.32 19.45 0.70
N GLU A 155 13.20 19.21 -0.62
CA GLU A 155 14.22 19.61 -1.59
C GLU A 155 14.30 21.14 -1.73
N ARG A 156 13.15 21.80 -1.89
CA ARG A 156 13.06 23.25 -2.07
C ARG A 156 13.49 24.03 -0.82
N ASP A 157 12.99 23.63 0.34
CA ASP A 157 13.15 24.39 1.58
C ASP A 157 14.38 23.96 2.40
N GLY A 158 15.06 22.89 1.99
CA GLY A 158 16.20 22.31 2.72
C GLY A 158 15.82 21.73 4.08
N LYS A 159 14.54 21.57 4.40
CA LYS A 159 14.04 20.99 5.65
C LYS A 159 14.20 19.49 5.66
N LYS A 160 14.37 18.95 6.87
CA LYS A 160 14.36 17.51 7.10
C LYS A 160 12.98 17.09 7.60
N CYS A 161 12.40 16.07 6.95
CA CYS A 161 11.07 15.59 7.29
C CYS A 161 11.08 14.07 7.54
N VAL A 162 10.16 13.63 8.37
CA VAL A 162 9.84 12.23 8.62
C VAL A 162 8.35 12.04 8.41
N LEU A 163 7.95 11.07 7.59
CA LEU A 163 6.57 10.64 7.48
C LEU A 163 6.44 9.21 8.02
N ILE A 164 5.48 9.00 8.90
CA ILE A 164 5.15 7.70 9.49
C ILE A 164 3.81 7.26 8.88
N ALA A 165 3.84 6.21 8.06
CA ALA A 165 2.64 5.59 7.50
C ALA A 165 2.32 4.32 8.28
N THR A 166 1.33 4.40 9.15
CA THR A 166 0.84 3.26 9.94
C THR A 166 -0.23 2.50 9.17
N GLY A 167 -0.26 1.18 9.33
CA GLY A 167 -1.32 0.37 8.72
C GLY A 167 -1.12 -1.10 9.03
N GLY A 168 -2.21 -1.85 9.15
CA GLY A 168 -2.23 -3.28 9.39
C GLY A 168 -1.66 -4.12 8.24
N PRO A 169 -1.63 -5.44 8.40
CA PRO A 169 -1.21 -6.34 7.34
C PRO A 169 -2.15 -6.21 6.13
N GLY A 170 -1.59 -6.11 4.93
CA GLY A 170 -2.38 -6.05 3.70
C GLY A 170 -2.95 -4.70 3.29
N THR A 171 -2.63 -3.62 3.99
CA THR A 171 -3.07 -2.25 3.62
C THR A 171 -2.30 -1.64 2.45
N GLY A 172 -1.36 -2.37 1.85
CA GLY A 172 -0.64 -1.94 0.65
C GLY A 172 0.62 -1.10 0.91
N LYS A 173 1.17 -1.09 2.12
CA LYS A 173 2.41 -0.35 2.47
C LYS A 173 3.53 -0.53 1.45
N THR A 174 3.84 -1.79 1.12
CA THR A 174 4.88 -2.13 0.13
C THR A 174 4.50 -1.68 -1.29
N VAL A 175 3.21 -1.73 -1.66
CA VAL A 175 2.73 -1.24 -2.96
C VAL A 175 2.97 0.25 -3.09
N ILE A 176 2.63 1.02 -2.05
CA ILE A 176 2.90 2.47 -2.01
C ILE A 176 4.40 2.73 -2.10
N ALA A 177 5.23 2.00 -1.32
CA ALA A 177 6.68 2.17 -1.34
C ALA A 177 7.27 1.91 -2.74
N MET A 178 6.78 0.90 -3.48
CA MET A 178 7.26 0.60 -4.83
C MET A 178 6.80 1.66 -5.85
N ASN A 179 5.54 2.12 -5.79
CA ASN A 179 5.07 3.22 -6.62
C ASN A 179 5.87 4.50 -6.38
N LEU A 180 6.15 4.84 -5.12
CA LEU A 180 7.00 5.98 -4.76
C LEU A 180 8.43 5.82 -5.28
N LEU A 181 9.04 4.63 -5.12
CA LEU A 181 10.37 4.35 -5.64
C LEU A 181 10.43 4.60 -7.15
N ALA A 182 9.44 4.12 -7.89
CA ALA A 182 9.34 4.30 -9.32
C ALA A 182 9.15 5.79 -9.69
N ARG A 183 8.15 6.44 -9.11
CA ARG A 183 7.81 7.83 -9.45
C ARG A 183 8.91 8.82 -9.09
N LEU A 184 9.49 8.70 -7.89
CA LEU A 184 10.60 9.57 -7.46
C LEU A 184 11.85 9.34 -8.33
N THR A 185 12.12 8.10 -8.73
CA THR A 185 13.22 7.81 -9.67
C THR A 185 12.99 8.46 -11.02
N GLN A 186 11.76 8.44 -11.55
CA GLN A 186 11.40 9.10 -12.82
C GLN A 186 11.54 10.63 -12.72
N GLU A 187 11.21 11.22 -11.56
CA GLU A 187 11.40 12.65 -11.30
C GLU A 187 12.88 13.02 -11.02
N GLY A 188 13.81 12.06 -11.09
CA GLY A 188 15.25 12.29 -10.87
C GLY A 188 15.66 12.43 -9.42
N VAL A 189 14.77 12.14 -8.47
CA VAL A 189 15.07 12.16 -7.03
C VAL A 189 15.93 10.96 -6.67
N PHE A 190 17.00 11.17 -5.89
CA PHE A 190 17.79 10.07 -5.34
C PHE A 190 17.04 9.40 -4.20
N VAL A 191 16.32 8.33 -4.53
CA VAL A 191 15.46 7.57 -3.63
C VAL A 191 16.02 6.17 -3.39
N GLN A 192 15.86 5.66 -2.16
CA GLN A 192 16.25 4.31 -1.77
C GLN A 192 15.11 3.60 -1.05
N TYR A 193 14.83 2.37 -1.46
CA TYR A 193 14.00 1.44 -0.71
C TYR A 193 14.87 0.70 0.30
N CYS A 194 14.49 0.77 1.55
CA CYS A 194 15.20 0.16 2.68
C CYS A 194 14.31 -0.87 3.37
N SER A 195 14.82 -2.07 3.59
CA SER A 195 14.15 -3.07 4.42
C SER A 195 15.18 -3.94 5.13
N LYS A 196 14.92 -4.27 6.39
CA LYS A 196 15.73 -5.25 7.14
C LYS A 196 15.66 -6.63 6.47
N ASN A 197 14.50 -7.00 5.94
CA ASN A 197 14.30 -8.29 5.27
C ASN A 197 15.04 -8.33 3.93
N SER A 198 15.93 -9.30 3.76
CA SER A 198 16.72 -9.45 2.53
C SER A 198 15.92 -10.09 1.39
N ALA A 199 14.93 -10.93 1.69
CA ALA A 199 14.23 -11.72 0.67
C ALA A 199 13.51 -10.85 -0.37
N PRO A 200 12.66 -9.86 -0.02
CA PRO A 200 12.04 -8.98 -1.01
C PRO A 200 13.08 -8.25 -1.88
N ARG A 201 14.11 -7.67 -1.24
CA ARG A 201 15.19 -6.95 -1.95
C ARG A 201 15.89 -7.82 -2.98
N THR A 202 16.19 -9.07 -2.63
CA THR A 202 16.84 -10.03 -3.54
C THR A 202 15.93 -10.36 -4.73
N VAL A 203 14.63 -10.52 -4.52
CA VAL A 203 13.65 -10.78 -5.57
C VAL A 203 13.56 -9.58 -6.52
N TYR A 204 13.40 -8.37 -6.00
CA TYR A 204 13.36 -7.14 -6.81
C TYR A 204 14.65 -6.95 -7.62
N ALA A 205 15.82 -7.13 -6.98
CA ALA A 205 17.09 -7.05 -7.66
C ALA A 205 17.22 -8.08 -8.81
N LYS A 206 16.74 -9.31 -8.60
CA LYS A 206 16.73 -10.35 -9.62
C LYS A 206 15.80 -10.02 -10.80
N LYS A 207 14.62 -9.46 -10.54
CA LYS A 207 13.66 -9.06 -11.59
C LYS A 207 14.19 -7.89 -12.44
N LEU A 208 14.88 -6.95 -11.82
CA LEU A 208 15.47 -5.79 -12.51
C LEU A 208 16.78 -6.10 -13.27
N LYS A 209 17.33 -7.29 -13.05
CA LYS A 209 18.56 -7.71 -13.76
C LYS A 209 18.27 -7.82 -15.27
N GLY A 210 19.04 -7.07 -16.06
CA GLY A 210 18.84 -6.96 -17.51
C GLY A 210 18.14 -5.66 -17.94
N HIS A 211 17.34 -5.03 -17.06
CA HIS A 211 16.67 -3.74 -17.29
C HIS A 211 17.46 -2.57 -16.69
N ARG A 212 18.20 -2.79 -15.62
CA ARG A 212 19.03 -1.80 -14.95
C ARG A 212 20.43 -2.33 -14.66
N THR A 213 21.41 -1.44 -14.54
CA THR A 213 22.78 -1.82 -14.16
C THR A 213 22.80 -2.33 -12.71
N LYS A 214 23.71 -3.24 -12.40
CA LYS A 214 23.89 -3.76 -11.04
C LYS A 214 24.10 -2.64 -10.02
N SER A 215 24.93 -1.66 -10.35
CA SER A 215 25.18 -0.49 -9.48
C SER A 215 23.90 0.31 -9.21
N SER A 216 23.05 0.51 -10.23
CA SER A 216 21.75 1.17 -10.06
C SER A 216 20.85 0.40 -9.10
N ILE A 217 20.73 -0.93 -9.29
CA ILE A 217 19.93 -1.80 -8.44
C ILE A 217 20.44 -1.78 -6.99
N ASP A 218 21.73 -1.94 -6.80
CA ASP A 218 22.38 -1.94 -5.47
C ASP A 218 22.22 -0.59 -4.76
N ASN A 219 22.07 0.50 -5.51
CA ASN A 219 21.79 1.82 -4.97
C ASN A 219 20.31 2.03 -4.63
N MET A 220 19.40 1.41 -5.35
CA MET A 220 17.96 1.52 -5.10
C MET A 220 17.51 0.69 -3.90
N PHE A 221 18.10 -0.49 -3.66
CA PHE A 221 17.67 -1.45 -2.65
C PHE A 221 18.72 -1.65 -1.57
N LYS A 222 18.47 -1.11 -0.39
CA LYS A 222 19.39 -1.13 0.75
C LYS A 222 18.88 -1.97 1.91
N GLY A 223 19.79 -2.57 2.67
CA GLY A 223 19.49 -3.10 3.99
C GLY A 223 19.49 -1.99 5.05
N SER A 224 18.79 -2.20 6.15
CA SER A 224 18.70 -1.20 7.23
C SER A 224 20.04 -0.77 7.83
N GLY A 225 21.07 -1.61 7.76
CA GLY A 225 22.42 -1.28 8.22
C GLY A 225 23.29 -0.50 7.22
N ALA A 226 22.75 -0.12 6.06
CA ALA A 226 23.56 0.59 5.03
C ALA A 226 23.82 2.07 5.37
N TYR A 227 23.23 2.59 6.43
CA TYR A 227 23.25 4.02 6.77
C TYR A 227 24.16 4.37 7.93
N VAL A 228 24.87 3.40 8.52
CA VAL A 228 25.75 3.58 9.72
C VAL A 228 26.75 4.72 9.54
N GLU A 229 27.39 4.79 8.36
CA GLU A 229 28.41 5.82 8.05
C GLU A 229 27.92 6.83 7.00
N ALA A 230 26.62 6.84 6.72
CA ALA A 230 26.08 7.73 5.69
C ALA A 230 26.15 9.20 6.12
N PRO A 231 26.67 10.10 5.25
CA PRO A 231 26.65 11.53 5.52
C PRO A 231 25.23 12.06 5.70
N ARG A 232 25.09 13.15 6.47
CA ARG A 232 23.82 13.81 6.66
C ARG A 232 23.23 14.25 5.32
N ASN A 233 21.94 13.93 5.08
CA ASN A 233 21.21 14.29 3.87
C ASN A 233 21.85 13.77 2.56
N ALA A 234 22.60 12.67 2.62
CA ALA A 234 23.20 12.05 1.44
C ALA A 234 22.16 11.48 0.47
N VAL A 235 20.95 11.17 0.95
CA VAL A 235 19.85 10.60 0.18
C VAL A 235 18.69 11.58 0.16
N GLY A 236 18.04 11.74 -0.99
CA GLY A 236 16.84 12.58 -1.11
C GLY A 236 15.69 11.98 -0.30
N VAL A 237 15.32 10.74 -0.61
CA VAL A 237 14.23 10.02 0.07
C VAL A 237 14.65 8.60 0.44
N VAL A 238 14.39 8.19 1.67
CA VAL A 238 14.49 6.78 2.09
C VAL A 238 13.09 6.27 2.43
N LEU A 239 12.70 5.19 1.75
CA LEU A 239 11.44 4.47 1.97
C LEU A 239 11.75 3.22 2.82
N ALA A 240 11.58 3.32 4.12
CA ALA A 240 11.83 2.23 5.07
C ALA A 240 10.58 1.36 5.21
N ASP A 241 10.57 0.22 4.53
CA ASP A 241 9.48 -0.76 4.60
C ASP A 241 9.72 -1.77 5.73
N GLU A 242 8.63 -2.25 6.35
CA GLU A 242 8.66 -3.11 7.55
C GLU A 242 9.46 -2.45 8.69
N ALA A 243 9.22 -1.16 8.93
CA ALA A 243 10.03 -0.37 9.86
C ALA A 243 9.96 -0.86 11.31
N HIS A 244 8.91 -1.59 11.70
CA HIS A 244 8.81 -2.27 12.99
C HIS A 244 9.93 -3.28 13.24
N ARG A 245 10.58 -3.78 12.17
CA ARG A 245 11.67 -4.75 12.24
C ARG A 245 13.07 -4.11 12.40
N LEU A 246 13.19 -2.79 12.43
CA LEU A 246 14.47 -2.10 12.60
C LEU A 246 15.08 -2.43 13.97
N ASN A 247 16.42 -2.48 14.02
CA ASN A 247 17.18 -2.80 15.23
C ASN A 247 17.90 -1.58 15.80
N GLU A 248 18.29 -1.67 17.06
CA GLU A 248 19.13 -0.64 17.67
C GLU A 248 20.47 -0.55 16.92
N LYS A 249 21.16 -1.65 16.74
CA LYS A 249 22.47 -1.67 16.07
C LYS A 249 22.52 -2.58 14.86
N SER A 250 23.41 -2.25 13.96
CA SER A 250 23.71 -2.99 12.75
C SER A 250 24.90 -3.95 12.92
N GLY A 251 25.20 -4.73 11.88
CA GLY A 251 26.27 -5.71 11.87
C GLY A 251 25.87 -7.09 12.42
N LEU A 252 26.67 -8.11 12.06
CA LEU A 252 26.40 -9.52 12.41
C LEU A 252 26.25 -9.71 13.94
N TYR A 253 27.02 -8.99 14.72
CA TYR A 253 27.00 -9.06 16.18
C TYR A 253 26.27 -7.87 16.84
N GLY A 254 25.57 -7.03 16.07
CA GLY A 254 24.91 -5.84 16.63
C GLY A 254 25.88 -4.84 17.24
N ASN A 255 27.04 -4.64 16.62
CA ASN A 255 28.14 -3.83 17.14
C ASN A 255 28.46 -2.60 16.28
N GLN A 256 27.67 -2.33 15.24
CA GLN A 256 27.87 -1.20 14.32
C GLN A 256 26.74 -0.20 14.45
N GLY A 257 27.08 1.08 14.39
CA GLY A 257 26.11 2.18 14.44
C GLY A 257 25.59 2.47 15.83
N ILE A 258 24.61 3.35 15.88
CA ILE A 258 23.94 3.84 17.09
C ILE A 258 22.52 3.33 17.17
N ASN A 259 21.73 3.60 16.12
CA ASN A 259 20.32 3.21 16.01
C ASN A 259 19.88 3.32 14.55
N GLN A 260 19.33 2.24 13.99
CA GLN A 260 18.96 2.20 12.57
C GLN A 260 17.92 3.27 12.18
N ILE A 261 16.98 3.61 13.07
CA ILE A 261 16.01 4.68 12.84
C ILE A 261 16.74 6.03 12.75
N HIS A 262 17.63 6.31 13.71
CA HIS A 262 18.45 7.51 13.69
C HIS A 262 19.28 7.62 12.41
N GLU A 263 19.96 6.54 12.04
CA GLU A 263 20.86 6.49 10.89
C GLU A 263 20.11 6.75 9.58
N ILE A 264 18.92 6.17 9.41
CA ILE A 264 18.03 6.42 8.26
C ILE A 264 17.59 7.89 8.22
N ILE A 265 17.13 8.43 9.36
CA ILE A 265 16.69 9.83 9.44
C ILE A 265 17.90 10.77 9.20
N HIS A 266 19.06 10.46 9.73
CA HIS A 266 20.28 11.26 9.52
C HIS A 266 20.66 11.32 8.03
N ALA A 267 20.65 10.18 7.35
CA ALA A 267 21.08 10.02 5.97
C ALA A 267 20.13 10.64 4.94
N ALA A 268 18.83 10.75 5.23
CA ALA A 268 17.83 11.22 4.27
C ALA A 268 17.36 12.65 4.54
N ARG A 269 16.92 13.36 3.49
CA ARG A 269 16.14 14.61 3.63
C ARG A 269 14.71 14.31 4.05
N LEU A 270 14.07 13.35 3.36
CA LEU A 270 12.78 12.79 3.73
C LEU A 270 12.94 11.31 4.07
N SER A 271 12.55 10.92 5.26
CA SER A 271 12.47 9.52 5.67
C SER A 271 11.00 9.11 5.81
N VAL A 272 10.60 8.09 5.08
CA VAL A 272 9.25 7.51 5.13
C VAL A 272 9.33 6.15 5.81
N PHE A 273 8.61 5.98 6.90
CA PHE A 273 8.55 4.73 7.65
C PHE A 273 7.18 4.07 7.48
N PHE A 274 7.13 2.97 6.76
CA PHE A 274 5.95 2.11 6.68
C PHE A 274 6.00 1.11 7.83
N ILE A 275 5.05 1.20 8.75
CA ILE A 275 5.12 0.49 10.03
C ILE A 275 3.78 -0.18 10.39
N ASP A 276 3.92 -1.33 11.05
CA ASP A 276 2.85 -2.01 11.76
C ASP A 276 3.40 -2.51 13.11
N GLU A 277 3.08 -1.80 14.18
CA GLU A 277 3.65 -2.11 15.50
C GLU A 277 3.21 -3.49 16.03
N CYS A 278 2.07 -4.02 15.56
CA CYS A 278 1.58 -5.34 15.95
C CYS A 278 2.37 -6.50 15.32
N GLN A 279 3.18 -6.21 14.26
CA GLN A 279 4.00 -7.21 13.56
C GLN A 279 5.45 -7.29 14.05
N ARG A 280 5.77 -6.79 15.23
CA ARG A 280 7.08 -7.03 15.84
C ARG A 280 7.25 -8.50 16.19
N VAL A 281 8.37 -9.11 15.80
CA VAL A 281 8.60 -10.55 15.94
C VAL A 281 9.62 -10.86 17.04
N THR A 282 10.60 -9.99 17.26
CA THR A 282 11.69 -10.23 18.23
C THR A 282 11.87 -9.06 19.17
N VAL A 283 12.41 -9.34 20.36
CA VAL A 283 12.78 -8.30 21.34
C VAL A 283 13.80 -7.28 20.80
N LYS A 284 14.51 -7.63 19.72
CA LYS A 284 15.47 -6.73 19.05
C LYS A 284 14.81 -5.74 18.09
N ASP A 285 13.56 -5.97 17.76
CA ASP A 285 12.78 -5.12 16.86
C ASP A 285 12.32 -3.87 17.65
N ILE A 286 13.01 -2.75 17.42
CA ILE A 286 12.79 -1.50 18.17
C ILE A 286 11.84 -0.52 17.45
N GLY A 287 11.48 -0.83 16.18
CA GLY A 287 10.66 0.06 15.39
C GLY A 287 9.30 0.31 16.05
N SER A 288 9.06 1.56 16.42
CA SER A 288 7.78 2.06 16.93
C SER A 288 7.58 3.52 16.54
N VAL A 289 6.33 3.95 16.51
CA VAL A 289 5.98 5.37 16.25
C VAL A 289 6.68 6.28 17.26
N GLY A 290 6.71 5.87 18.52
CA GLY A 290 7.40 6.62 19.59
C GLY A 290 8.90 6.76 19.37
N GLU A 291 9.59 5.68 18.99
CA GLU A 291 11.03 5.71 18.71
C GLU A 291 11.34 6.55 17.45
N ILE A 292 10.53 6.45 16.40
CA ILE A 292 10.69 7.26 15.20
C ILE A 292 10.56 8.76 15.55
N LYS A 293 9.53 9.14 16.31
CA LYS A 293 9.33 10.53 16.75
C LYS A 293 10.49 11.03 17.61
N ARG A 294 10.99 10.22 18.54
CA ARG A 294 12.14 10.54 19.38
C ARG A 294 13.37 10.86 18.53
N TRP A 295 13.70 10.00 17.58
CA TRP A 295 14.87 10.20 16.72
C TRP A 295 14.66 11.30 15.66
N ALA A 296 13.42 11.54 15.22
CA ALA A 296 13.09 12.69 14.39
C ALA A 296 13.41 14.01 15.12
N ALA A 297 13.00 14.13 16.38
CA ALA A 297 13.30 15.29 17.21
C ALA A 297 14.82 15.52 17.38
N VAL A 298 15.59 14.44 17.65
CA VAL A 298 17.07 14.51 17.77
C VAL A 298 17.72 15.01 16.46
N ASN A 299 17.16 14.65 15.29
CA ASN A 299 17.67 15.07 14.00
C ASN A 299 17.13 16.42 13.53
N GLY A 300 16.23 17.07 14.28
CA GLY A 300 15.55 18.32 13.90
C GLY A 300 14.63 18.14 12.70
N ALA A 301 13.99 16.98 12.58
CA ALA A 301 13.06 16.65 11.51
C ALA A 301 11.61 16.95 11.92
N GLU A 302 10.84 17.53 11.00
CA GLU A 302 9.39 17.68 11.14
C GLU A 302 8.69 16.36 10.90
N VAL A 303 7.72 16.00 11.74
CA VAL A 303 7.05 14.69 11.71
C VAL A 303 5.63 14.83 11.16
N TYR A 304 5.29 13.96 10.23
CA TYR A 304 3.96 13.79 9.65
C TYR A 304 3.49 12.34 9.87
N GLU A 305 2.21 12.17 10.12
CA GLU A 305 1.60 10.87 10.38
C GLU A 305 0.42 10.65 9.46
N GLU A 306 0.37 9.48 8.85
CA GLU A 306 -0.72 9.04 7.98
C GLU A 306 -1.12 7.61 8.37
N GLU A 307 -2.39 7.27 8.20
CA GLU A 307 -2.95 5.96 8.52
C GLU A 307 -3.55 5.31 7.28
N LEU A 308 -3.24 4.04 7.07
CA LEU A 308 -3.79 3.19 6.01
C LEU A 308 -4.80 2.23 6.62
N THR A 309 -6.08 2.44 6.33
CA THR A 309 -7.18 1.69 6.93
C THR A 309 -7.70 0.57 6.05
N SER A 310 -7.59 0.70 4.71
CA SER A 310 -8.14 -0.26 3.76
C SER A 310 -7.33 -1.56 3.69
N GLN A 311 -8.01 -2.71 3.80
CA GLN A 311 -7.41 -4.04 3.81
C GLN A 311 -7.68 -4.79 2.49
N PHE A 312 -6.62 -5.33 1.86
CA PHE A 312 -6.66 -6.01 0.56
C PHE A 312 -6.17 -7.46 0.57
N ARG A 313 -5.79 -7.98 1.73
CA ARG A 313 -5.45 -9.40 1.91
C ARG A 313 -6.63 -10.17 2.50
N CYS A 314 -6.51 -11.48 2.55
CA CYS A 314 -7.51 -12.36 3.16
C CYS A 314 -8.91 -12.16 2.58
N ASN A 315 -9.02 -11.98 1.24
CA ASN A 315 -10.27 -11.66 0.54
C ASN A 315 -10.99 -10.42 1.13
N GLY A 316 -10.24 -9.46 1.69
CA GLY A 316 -10.83 -8.30 2.37
C GLY A 316 -11.56 -8.64 3.67
N SER A 317 -11.34 -9.84 4.24
CA SER A 317 -12.03 -10.30 5.43
C SER A 317 -11.49 -9.63 6.70
N ASP A 318 -12.10 -8.52 7.07
CA ASP A 318 -11.85 -7.88 8.37
C ASP A 318 -12.22 -8.82 9.54
N GLY A 319 -13.23 -9.67 9.34
CA GLY A 319 -13.63 -10.69 10.30
C GLY A 319 -12.54 -11.69 10.61
N TYR A 320 -11.79 -12.15 9.59
CA TYR A 320 -10.66 -13.06 9.79
C TYR A 320 -9.52 -12.39 10.58
N LEU A 321 -9.19 -11.15 10.28
CA LEU A 321 -8.16 -10.42 11.02
C LEU A 321 -8.60 -10.11 12.45
N ALA A 322 -9.86 -9.72 12.65
CA ALA A 322 -10.42 -9.51 13.97
C ALA A 322 -10.40 -10.81 14.81
N TRP A 323 -10.73 -11.94 14.19
CA TRP A 323 -10.62 -13.25 14.84
C TRP A 323 -9.17 -13.60 15.19
N LEU A 324 -8.20 -13.34 14.29
CA LEU A 324 -6.78 -13.55 14.60
C LEU A 324 -6.30 -12.67 15.75
N ASP A 325 -6.71 -11.40 15.79
CA ASP A 325 -6.36 -10.48 16.87
C ASP A 325 -6.85 -10.98 18.23
N ASP A 326 -8.06 -11.58 18.27
CA ASP A 326 -8.65 -12.16 19.48
C ASP A 326 -7.91 -13.43 19.90
N VAL A 327 -7.75 -14.40 18.98
CA VAL A 327 -7.08 -15.69 19.25
C VAL A 327 -5.61 -15.51 19.66
N LEU A 328 -4.93 -14.52 19.10
CA LEU A 328 -3.53 -14.21 19.43
C LEU A 328 -3.39 -13.23 20.61
N GLU A 329 -4.48 -12.89 21.27
CA GLU A 329 -4.53 -11.95 22.43
C GLU A 329 -3.89 -10.58 22.10
N ILE A 330 -3.95 -10.13 20.84
CA ILE A 330 -3.48 -8.81 20.43
C ILE A 330 -4.46 -7.74 20.91
N ARG A 331 -5.76 -7.99 20.72
CA ARG A 331 -6.88 -7.20 21.24
C ARG A 331 -8.16 -8.01 21.28
N GLU A 332 -9.04 -7.72 22.23
CA GLU A 332 -10.38 -8.31 22.25
C GLU A 332 -11.20 -7.82 21.08
N THR A 333 -11.88 -8.73 20.38
CA THR A 333 -12.79 -8.42 19.27
C THR A 333 -14.13 -9.14 19.42
N ALA A 334 -15.12 -8.76 18.62
CA ALA A 334 -16.39 -9.47 18.57
C ALA A 334 -16.31 -10.83 17.83
N ASN A 335 -15.21 -11.08 17.10
CA ASN A 335 -14.98 -12.27 16.32
C ASN A 335 -14.15 -13.30 17.12
N TYR A 336 -14.74 -13.86 18.17
CA TYR A 336 -14.10 -14.86 19.06
C TYR A 336 -14.09 -16.27 18.46
N ASP A 337 -14.85 -16.52 17.38
CA ASP A 337 -14.84 -17.77 16.63
C ASP A 337 -14.73 -17.50 15.11
N ILE A 338 -14.48 -18.56 14.34
CA ILE A 338 -14.30 -18.49 12.88
C ILE A 338 -15.62 -18.74 12.12
N GLN A 339 -16.74 -18.93 12.81
CA GLN A 339 -18.02 -19.23 12.17
C GLN A 339 -18.49 -18.05 11.32
N GLY A 340 -18.89 -18.33 10.10
CA GLY A 340 -19.35 -17.31 9.14
C GLY A 340 -18.22 -16.55 8.43
N ILE A 341 -16.97 -16.92 8.69
CA ILE A 341 -15.80 -16.41 7.98
C ILE A 341 -15.41 -17.42 6.89
N ASP A 342 -15.35 -17.01 5.64
CA ASP A 342 -14.93 -17.88 4.52
C ASP A 342 -13.40 -18.10 4.55
N TYR A 343 -12.93 -18.84 5.54
CA TYR A 343 -11.52 -19.14 5.74
C TYR A 343 -11.36 -20.51 6.42
N ASP A 344 -10.55 -21.38 5.82
CA ASP A 344 -10.18 -22.67 6.41
C ASP A 344 -9.06 -22.49 7.43
N PHE A 345 -9.31 -22.83 8.68
CA PHE A 345 -8.29 -22.91 9.73
C PHE A 345 -8.31 -24.28 10.38
N GLU A 346 -7.15 -24.88 10.54
CA GLU A 346 -7.02 -26.21 11.10
C GLU A 346 -5.77 -26.31 11.98
N VAL A 347 -5.94 -26.91 13.14
CA VAL A 347 -4.83 -27.23 14.05
C VAL A 347 -4.51 -28.72 13.88
N LEU A 348 -3.24 -29.03 13.69
CA LEU A 348 -2.73 -30.37 13.46
C LEU A 348 -1.80 -30.82 14.61
N ASP A 349 -1.83 -32.11 14.93
CA ASP A 349 -1.08 -32.65 16.07
C ASP A 349 0.42 -32.83 15.78
N SER A 350 0.83 -32.85 14.51
CA SER A 350 2.23 -33.06 14.15
C SER A 350 2.71 -32.30 12.92
N PRO A 351 4.01 -31.97 12.84
CA PRO A 351 4.62 -31.38 11.64
C PRO A 351 4.54 -32.28 10.41
N ASP A 352 4.54 -33.64 10.61
CA ASP A 352 4.44 -34.58 9.50
C ASP A 352 3.05 -34.56 8.88
N GLU A 353 2.01 -34.48 9.68
CA GLU A 353 0.63 -34.34 9.23
C GLU A 353 0.45 -33.00 8.47
N MET A 354 0.98 -31.89 8.99
CA MET A 354 0.97 -30.62 8.31
C MET A 354 1.68 -30.71 6.95
N ARG A 355 2.83 -31.40 6.87
CA ARG A 355 3.55 -31.59 5.62
C ARG A 355 2.73 -32.36 4.59
N GLN A 356 2.03 -33.42 5.00
CA GLN A 356 1.16 -34.20 4.12
C GLN A 356 0.04 -33.33 3.55
N LYS A 357 -0.66 -32.57 4.40
CA LYS A 357 -1.71 -31.64 3.94
C LYS A 357 -1.19 -30.58 2.98
N VAL A 358 -0.01 -30.02 3.22
CA VAL A 358 0.60 -29.06 2.28
C VAL A 358 0.90 -29.71 0.93
N ILE A 359 1.37 -30.96 0.91
CA ILE A 359 1.61 -31.71 -0.34
C ILE A 359 0.29 -31.93 -1.09
N GLU A 360 -0.76 -32.37 -0.40
CA GLU A 360 -2.08 -32.57 -0.97
C GLU A 360 -2.67 -31.28 -1.56
N ARG A 361 -2.66 -30.19 -0.79
CA ARG A 361 -3.17 -28.87 -1.24
C ARG A 361 -2.34 -28.29 -2.39
N ASN A 362 -1.07 -28.68 -2.54
CA ASN A 362 -0.21 -28.24 -3.65
C ASN A 362 -0.46 -28.97 -4.97
N GLN A 363 -1.13 -30.11 -4.99
CA GLN A 363 -1.36 -30.88 -6.21
C GLN A 363 -2.13 -30.10 -7.29
N GLY A 364 -2.95 -29.10 -6.90
CA GLY A 364 -3.73 -28.29 -7.80
C GLY A 364 -3.13 -26.94 -8.18
N SER A 365 -2.34 -26.28 -7.30
CA SER A 365 -1.98 -24.88 -7.47
C SER A 365 -0.52 -24.53 -7.20
N ASN A 366 0.24 -25.41 -6.55
CA ASN A 366 1.62 -25.16 -6.08
C ASN A 366 1.80 -23.85 -5.28
N LYS A 367 0.76 -23.42 -4.53
CA LYS A 367 0.76 -22.17 -3.77
C LYS A 367 0.93 -22.35 -2.27
N SER A 368 0.77 -23.58 -1.75
CA SER A 368 0.93 -23.86 -0.32
C SER A 368 2.40 -23.76 0.10
N ARG A 369 2.65 -23.26 1.30
CA ARG A 369 3.99 -23.08 1.86
C ARG A 369 3.99 -23.47 3.33
N ILE A 370 5.11 -24.01 3.80
CA ILE A 370 5.36 -24.27 5.21
C ILE A 370 6.24 -23.14 5.74
N LEU A 371 5.83 -22.55 6.87
CA LEU A 371 6.62 -21.60 7.63
C LEU A 371 6.89 -22.24 9.00
N ALA A 372 8.13 -22.17 9.47
CA ALA A 372 8.51 -22.65 10.80
C ALA A 372 9.39 -21.64 11.51
N GLY A 373 9.14 -21.40 12.79
CA GLY A 373 10.07 -20.69 13.65
C GLY A 373 11.28 -21.59 13.99
N TYR A 374 12.39 -20.99 14.41
CA TYR A 374 13.57 -21.75 14.89
C TYR A 374 13.32 -22.31 16.30
N CYS A 375 12.40 -23.27 16.42
CA CYS A 375 12.08 -23.92 17.69
C CYS A 375 12.63 -25.36 17.79
N TRP A 376 13.27 -25.86 16.75
CA TRP A 376 13.94 -27.16 16.73
C TRP A 376 15.42 -27.03 16.44
N ASN A 377 16.22 -27.96 17.01
CA ASN A 377 17.60 -28.15 16.58
C ASN A 377 17.62 -28.86 15.22
N TRP A 378 18.36 -28.33 14.30
CA TRP A 378 18.56 -28.89 12.97
C TRP A 378 19.69 -29.91 12.98
#